data_7a02a24d2ab9b64dd9ca988270a3efa4
#
_entry.id   7a02a24d2ab9b64dd9ca988270a3efa4
#
_cell.length_a   1.000
_cell.length_b   1.000
_cell.length_c   1.000
_cell.angle_alpha   90.00
_cell.angle_beta   90.00
_cell.angle_gamma   90.00
#
_symmetry.space_group_name_H-M   'P 1'
#
loop_
_entity.id
_entity.type
_entity.pdbx_description
1 polymer ?
#
loop_
_entity_poly.entity_id
_entity_poly.type
_entity_poly.pdbx_seq_one_letter_code
_entity_poly.pdbx_strand_id
1 'polypeptide(L)'
;MIEMVTDKHYDAIVSLFEEAQNEIKIISPFLSEKTAELLCNAAKRGIVCSFITRLYLQDFLDGSNTLEGLQKMLSSGVKLHALIGLHTKLYLFDSDDAIVGSANFTESGLTRNIELSIHLNREITINSLHKYYDDIAAKINDTKDGCITQDILDYYKLRYQEHKKSISKVDGGKKIVTTIYGAALDTNAKRIKEDRNEAYNEIDSNTSERRTDPVYSALGGETSIVSYKSLKNILLKFSASASNRADGKEAMYMYAFDDNGKEIYISN
;
A
#
# COMPACT_ATOMS: atom_id res chain seq x y z
N MET A 1 8.39 -14.38 -28.55
CA MET A 1 7.24 -15.31 -28.25
C MET A 1 6.34 -14.62 -27.24
N ILE A 2 5.02 -14.74 -27.42
CA ILE A 2 4.04 -14.15 -26.49
C ILE A 2 3.16 -15.32 -25.98
N GLU A 3 3.12 -15.48 -24.65
CA GLU A 3 2.38 -16.56 -24.01
C GLU A 3 1.46 -16.03 -22.91
N MET A 4 0.28 -16.62 -22.76
CA MET A 4 -0.61 -16.33 -21.63
C MET A 4 -0.24 -17.21 -20.44
N VAL A 5 -0.10 -16.58 -19.26
CA VAL A 5 0.07 -17.26 -17.97
C VAL A 5 -1.22 -17.11 -17.19
N THR A 6 -1.96 -18.18 -17.06
CA THR A 6 -3.27 -18.23 -16.37
C THR A 6 -3.23 -19.05 -15.09
N ASP A 7 -2.25 -19.93 -14.98
CA ASP A 7 -1.94 -20.76 -13.82
C ASP A 7 -0.42 -20.85 -13.65
N LYS A 8 0.06 -21.42 -12.56
CA LYS A 8 1.49 -21.63 -12.29
C LYS A 8 2.36 -20.40 -12.45
N HIS A 9 1.82 -19.20 -12.13
CA HIS A 9 2.59 -17.95 -12.16
C HIS A 9 3.89 -18.07 -11.36
N TYR A 10 3.86 -18.79 -10.23
CA TYR A 10 5.02 -18.99 -9.38
C TYR A 10 6.13 -19.75 -10.11
N ASP A 11 5.80 -20.86 -10.78
CA ASP A 11 6.79 -21.68 -11.48
C ASP A 11 7.42 -20.90 -12.65
N ALA A 12 6.59 -20.19 -13.42
CA ALA A 12 7.07 -19.34 -14.52
C ALA A 12 8.02 -18.24 -14.03
N ILE A 13 7.67 -17.57 -12.94
CA ILE A 13 8.51 -16.50 -12.37
C ILE A 13 9.79 -17.07 -11.77
N VAL A 14 9.74 -18.20 -11.03
CA VAL A 14 10.94 -18.83 -10.46
C VAL A 14 11.92 -19.25 -11.55
N SER A 15 11.44 -19.84 -12.65
CA SER A 15 12.31 -20.20 -13.79
C SER A 15 13.07 -18.97 -14.31
N LEU A 16 12.36 -17.84 -14.51
CA LEU A 16 13.00 -16.60 -14.99
C LEU A 16 13.98 -16.00 -13.96
N PHE A 17 13.70 -16.14 -12.65
CA PHE A 17 14.68 -15.78 -11.63
C PHE A 17 15.95 -16.63 -11.67
N GLU A 18 15.83 -17.92 -11.97
CA GLU A 18 16.96 -18.84 -12.09
C GLU A 18 17.80 -18.55 -13.36
N GLU A 19 17.14 -18.20 -14.44
CA GLU A 19 17.73 -17.93 -15.76
C GLU A 19 18.41 -16.56 -15.85
N ALA A 20 17.92 -15.56 -15.11
CA ALA A 20 18.46 -14.19 -15.13
C ALA A 20 19.94 -14.12 -14.76
N GLN A 21 20.71 -13.33 -15.54
CA GLN A 21 22.16 -13.21 -15.44
C GLN A 21 22.63 -11.80 -15.07
N ASN A 22 21.89 -10.75 -15.42
CA ASN A 22 22.36 -9.37 -15.35
C ASN A 22 21.51 -8.51 -14.43
N GLU A 23 20.21 -8.40 -14.75
CA GLU A 23 19.31 -7.52 -13.98
C GLU A 23 17.91 -8.09 -13.82
N ILE A 24 17.28 -7.74 -12.69
CA ILE A 24 15.87 -8.01 -12.43
C ILE A 24 15.22 -6.71 -11.93
N LYS A 25 14.18 -6.28 -12.64
CA LYS A 25 13.40 -5.09 -12.30
C LYS A 25 11.95 -5.48 -12.07
N ILE A 26 11.40 -5.18 -10.89
CA ILE A 26 10.01 -5.53 -10.57
C ILE A 26 9.25 -4.29 -10.11
N ILE A 27 8.02 -4.16 -10.60
CA ILE A 27 7.01 -3.23 -10.07
C ILE A 27 5.86 -4.07 -9.51
N SER A 28 5.56 -3.91 -8.24
CA SER A 28 4.37 -4.49 -7.62
C SER A 28 3.97 -3.71 -6.37
N PRO A 29 2.68 -3.36 -6.20
CA PRO A 29 2.24 -2.65 -5.00
C PRO A 29 2.40 -3.48 -3.74
N PHE A 30 2.38 -4.80 -3.84
CA PHE A 30 2.42 -5.73 -2.71
C PHE A 30 3.54 -6.74 -2.84
N LEU A 31 4.03 -7.16 -1.68
CA LEU A 31 5.16 -8.07 -1.52
C LEU A 31 4.87 -9.05 -0.39
N SER A 32 5.21 -10.32 -0.58
CA SER A 32 5.29 -11.29 0.51
C SER A 32 6.73 -11.61 0.88
N GLU A 33 6.94 -12.14 2.06
CA GLU A 33 8.29 -12.51 2.52
C GLU A 33 8.94 -13.58 1.63
N LYS A 34 8.15 -14.57 1.20
CA LYS A 34 8.58 -15.64 0.30
C LYS A 34 9.04 -15.13 -1.07
N THR A 35 8.34 -14.14 -1.64
CA THR A 35 8.73 -13.57 -2.92
C THR A 35 9.90 -12.59 -2.77
N ALA A 36 10.03 -11.88 -1.65
CA ALA A 36 11.22 -11.09 -1.34
C ALA A 36 12.50 -11.93 -1.37
N GLU A 37 12.44 -13.17 -0.91
CA GLU A 37 13.57 -14.09 -0.92
C GLU A 37 14.09 -14.39 -2.33
N LEU A 38 13.22 -14.39 -3.36
CA LEU A 38 13.65 -14.56 -4.74
C LEU A 38 14.60 -13.44 -5.16
N LEU A 39 14.23 -12.17 -4.90
CA LEU A 39 15.10 -11.02 -5.19
C LEU A 39 16.38 -11.02 -4.34
N CYS A 40 16.28 -11.38 -3.06
CA CYS A 40 17.45 -11.50 -2.18
C CYS A 40 18.45 -12.53 -2.72
N ASN A 41 17.97 -13.69 -3.17
CA ASN A 41 18.79 -14.74 -3.70
C ASN A 41 19.43 -14.36 -5.06
N ALA A 42 18.68 -13.68 -5.92
CA ALA A 42 19.21 -13.13 -7.17
C ALA A 42 20.32 -12.09 -6.90
N ALA A 43 20.11 -11.15 -5.98
CA ALA A 43 21.10 -10.15 -5.58
C ALA A 43 22.38 -10.80 -5.02
N LYS A 44 22.25 -11.87 -4.22
CA LYS A 44 23.40 -12.63 -3.71
C LYS A 44 24.20 -13.34 -4.82
N ARG A 45 23.57 -13.67 -5.95
CA ARG A 45 24.27 -14.16 -7.14
C ARG A 45 24.98 -13.07 -7.94
N GLY A 46 24.87 -11.81 -7.55
CA GLY A 46 25.47 -10.66 -8.21
C GLY A 46 24.58 -10.00 -9.26
N ILE A 47 23.30 -10.40 -9.37
CA ILE A 47 22.33 -9.80 -10.28
C ILE A 47 21.91 -8.45 -9.74
N VAL A 48 21.83 -7.43 -10.60
CA VAL A 48 21.37 -6.09 -10.24
C VAL A 48 19.86 -6.13 -10.05
N CYS A 49 19.38 -6.03 -8.82
CA CYS A 49 17.98 -6.13 -8.50
C CYS A 49 17.40 -4.77 -8.06
N SER A 50 16.21 -4.46 -8.57
CA SER A 50 15.46 -3.28 -8.15
C SER A 50 13.96 -3.55 -8.08
N PHE A 51 13.29 -2.90 -7.11
CA PHE A 51 11.89 -3.11 -6.80
C PHE A 51 11.19 -1.79 -6.53
N ILE A 52 10.10 -1.52 -7.24
CA ILE A 52 9.22 -0.38 -7.00
C ILE A 52 7.93 -0.89 -6.37
N THR A 53 7.59 -0.37 -5.21
CA THR A 53 6.41 -0.79 -4.46
C THR A 53 5.59 0.39 -3.96
N ARG A 54 4.54 0.10 -3.22
CA ARG A 54 3.74 1.05 -2.47
C ARG A 54 4.09 0.94 -0.99
N LEU A 55 4.35 2.07 -0.33
CA LEU A 55 4.72 2.08 1.08
C LEU A 55 3.63 2.78 1.90
N TYR A 56 2.54 2.08 2.16
CA TYR A 56 1.44 2.52 3.00
C TYR A 56 1.43 1.69 4.29
N LEU A 57 1.40 2.36 5.45
CA LEU A 57 1.43 1.65 6.73
C LEU A 57 0.24 0.68 6.88
N GLN A 58 -0.92 1.04 6.29
CA GLN A 58 -2.09 0.17 6.27
C GLN A 58 -1.82 -1.18 5.60
N ASP A 59 -1.05 -1.20 4.51
CA ASP A 59 -0.74 -2.45 3.78
C ASP A 59 0.06 -3.44 4.63
N PHE A 60 0.90 -2.94 5.53
CA PHE A 60 1.63 -3.79 6.49
C PHE A 60 0.74 -4.30 7.62
N LEU A 61 -0.17 -3.46 8.10
CA LEU A 61 -1.13 -3.83 9.14
C LEU A 61 -2.14 -4.88 8.65
N ASP A 62 -2.54 -4.80 7.40
CA ASP A 62 -3.44 -5.76 6.74
C ASP A 62 -2.71 -7.03 6.26
N GLY A 63 -1.38 -7.07 6.34
CA GLY A 63 -0.57 -8.19 5.87
C GLY A 63 -0.46 -8.31 4.34
N SER A 64 -0.84 -7.26 3.60
CA SER A 64 -0.71 -7.21 2.14
C SER A 64 0.73 -6.90 1.70
N ASN A 65 1.54 -6.34 2.61
CA ASN A 65 2.95 -6.04 2.42
C ASN A 65 3.76 -6.44 3.65
N THR A 66 5.09 -6.55 3.55
CA THR A 66 5.97 -7.02 4.62
C THR A 66 7.17 -6.11 4.83
N LEU A 67 7.33 -5.59 6.06
CA LEU A 67 8.51 -4.80 6.45
C LEU A 67 9.76 -5.68 6.53
N GLU A 68 9.61 -6.93 6.99
CA GLU A 68 10.67 -7.92 7.07
C GLU A 68 11.21 -8.26 5.67
N GLY A 69 10.32 -8.44 4.69
CA GLY A 69 10.70 -8.68 3.31
C GLY A 69 11.48 -7.50 2.72
N LEU A 70 11.00 -6.26 2.90
CA LEU A 70 11.71 -5.06 2.45
C LEU A 70 13.07 -4.90 3.13
N GLN A 71 13.15 -5.20 4.44
CA GLN A 71 14.41 -5.15 5.16
C GLN A 71 15.43 -6.17 4.62
N LYS A 72 15.01 -7.42 4.38
CA LYS A 72 15.88 -8.45 3.79
C LYS A 72 16.39 -8.03 2.41
N MET A 73 15.50 -7.48 1.57
CA MET A 73 15.85 -6.99 0.23
C MET A 73 16.86 -5.84 0.30
N LEU A 74 16.62 -4.82 1.14
CA LEU A 74 17.55 -3.71 1.33
C LEU A 74 18.92 -4.19 1.79
N SER A 75 18.96 -5.10 2.78
CA SER A 75 20.20 -5.69 3.30
C SER A 75 20.94 -6.57 2.28
N SER A 76 20.23 -7.08 1.27
CA SER A 76 20.82 -7.86 0.16
C SER A 76 21.29 -6.98 -1.01
N GLY A 77 21.16 -5.65 -0.92
CA GLY A 77 21.59 -4.71 -1.96
C GLY A 77 20.53 -4.47 -3.06
N VAL A 78 19.30 -4.92 -2.89
CA VAL A 78 18.20 -4.59 -3.81
C VAL A 78 17.87 -3.11 -3.68
N LYS A 79 17.80 -2.39 -4.81
CA LYS A 79 17.37 -0.99 -4.84
C LYS A 79 15.85 -0.90 -4.65
N LEU A 80 15.41 -0.21 -3.61
CA LEU A 80 14.00 -0.12 -3.24
C LEU A 80 13.46 1.29 -3.47
N HIS A 81 12.30 1.38 -4.12
CA HIS A 81 11.61 2.64 -4.37
C HIS A 81 10.14 2.54 -3.96
N ALA A 82 9.59 3.68 -3.56
CA ALA A 82 8.19 3.83 -3.20
C ALA A 82 7.47 4.81 -4.13
N LEU A 83 6.32 4.39 -4.66
CA LEU A 83 5.49 5.19 -5.53
C LEU A 83 4.05 5.24 -5.02
N ILE A 84 3.53 6.44 -4.82
CA ILE A 84 2.14 6.67 -4.39
C ILE A 84 1.20 6.41 -5.57
N GLY A 85 0.07 5.74 -5.30
CA GLY A 85 -0.93 5.40 -6.32
C GLY A 85 -0.55 4.20 -7.19
N LEU A 86 0.53 3.50 -6.86
CA LEU A 86 1.01 2.35 -7.64
C LEU A 86 -0.02 1.21 -7.67
N HIS A 87 -0.29 0.71 -8.89
CA HIS A 87 -1.09 -0.51 -9.10
C HIS A 87 -0.55 -1.42 -10.23
N THR A 88 0.53 -1.03 -10.90
CA THR A 88 1.22 -1.81 -11.96
C THR A 88 1.83 -3.09 -11.38
N LYS A 89 1.79 -4.19 -12.17
CA LYS A 89 2.54 -5.42 -11.93
C LYS A 89 3.35 -5.71 -13.19
N LEU A 90 4.65 -5.58 -13.06
CA LEU A 90 5.62 -5.75 -14.15
C LEU A 90 6.86 -6.43 -13.60
N TYR A 91 7.31 -7.44 -14.29
CA TYR A 91 8.49 -8.22 -14.00
C TYR A 91 9.39 -8.22 -15.23
N LEU A 92 10.62 -7.78 -15.11
CA LEU A 92 11.60 -7.71 -16.17
C LEU A 92 12.83 -8.51 -15.76
N PHE A 93 13.25 -9.40 -16.64
CA PHE A 93 14.41 -10.27 -16.45
C PHE A 93 15.36 -10.10 -17.61
N ASP A 94 16.53 -9.56 -17.36
CA ASP A 94 17.51 -9.15 -18.36
C ASP A 94 16.85 -8.31 -19.48
N SER A 95 17.31 -8.40 -20.72
CA SER A 95 16.72 -7.72 -21.88
C SER A 95 15.65 -8.54 -22.60
N ASP A 96 15.48 -9.80 -22.22
CA ASP A 96 14.84 -10.80 -23.05
C ASP A 96 13.47 -11.26 -22.57
N ASP A 97 13.17 -11.11 -21.29
CA ASP A 97 11.94 -11.63 -20.69
C ASP A 97 11.19 -10.60 -19.87
N ALA A 98 9.87 -10.57 -20.05
CA ALA A 98 8.99 -9.73 -19.28
C ALA A 98 7.66 -10.45 -18.96
N ILE A 99 7.15 -10.28 -17.75
CA ILE A 99 5.78 -10.66 -17.39
C ILE A 99 5.04 -9.41 -16.99
N VAL A 100 3.86 -9.19 -17.58
CA VAL A 100 2.94 -8.11 -17.24
C VAL A 100 1.53 -8.64 -17.09
N GLY A 101 0.82 -8.24 -16.01
CA GLY A 101 -0.53 -8.73 -15.78
C GLY A 101 -1.14 -8.28 -14.46
N SER A 102 -2.02 -9.11 -13.91
CA SER A 102 -2.73 -8.82 -12.67
C SER A 102 -2.03 -9.37 -11.41
N ALA A 103 -1.15 -10.36 -11.53
CA ALA A 103 -0.51 -11.04 -10.41
C ALA A 103 0.46 -10.13 -9.64
N ASN A 104 0.17 -9.89 -8.35
CA ASN A 104 1.08 -9.19 -7.45
C ASN A 104 2.26 -10.08 -7.07
N PHE A 105 3.41 -9.46 -6.71
CA PHE A 105 4.60 -10.16 -6.22
C PHE A 105 4.40 -10.66 -4.78
N THR A 106 3.36 -11.46 -4.58
CA THR A 106 3.00 -12.08 -3.32
C THR A 106 2.78 -13.58 -3.50
N GLU A 107 2.91 -14.35 -2.44
CA GLU A 107 2.62 -15.78 -2.52
C GLU A 107 1.22 -16.05 -3.02
N SER A 108 0.20 -15.31 -2.52
CA SER A 108 -1.18 -15.48 -2.98
C SER A 108 -1.36 -15.08 -4.45
N GLY A 109 -0.75 -13.98 -4.89
CA GLY A 109 -0.82 -13.53 -6.28
C GLY A 109 -0.20 -14.53 -7.26
N LEU A 110 0.85 -15.25 -6.83
CA LEU A 110 1.57 -16.17 -7.71
C LEU A 110 1.09 -17.63 -7.61
N THR A 111 0.36 -18.01 -6.54
CA THR A 111 0.02 -19.43 -6.32
C THR A 111 -1.44 -19.72 -6.08
N ARG A 112 -2.25 -18.76 -5.61
CA ARG A 112 -3.61 -19.02 -5.11
C ARG A 112 -4.70 -18.23 -5.79
N ASN A 113 -4.42 -17.00 -6.20
CA ASN A 113 -5.41 -16.15 -6.84
C ASN A 113 -5.64 -16.59 -8.28
N ILE A 114 -6.83 -16.25 -8.81
CA ILE A 114 -7.07 -16.30 -10.25
C ILE A 114 -6.49 -15.04 -10.86
N GLU A 115 -5.41 -15.18 -11.61
CA GLU A 115 -4.68 -14.10 -12.22
C GLU A 115 -4.48 -14.35 -13.72
N LEU A 116 -4.27 -13.28 -14.47
CA LEU A 116 -3.92 -13.35 -15.88
C LEU A 116 -2.69 -12.49 -16.13
N SER A 117 -1.66 -13.09 -16.71
CA SER A 117 -0.47 -12.38 -17.13
C SER A 117 -0.06 -12.78 -18.55
N ILE A 118 0.75 -11.95 -19.17
CA ILE A 118 1.37 -12.22 -20.47
C ILE A 118 2.87 -12.30 -20.24
N HIS A 119 3.46 -13.39 -20.65
CA HIS A 119 4.90 -13.56 -20.75
C HIS A 119 5.35 -13.18 -22.16
N LEU A 120 6.29 -12.25 -22.25
CA LEU A 120 6.95 -11.78 -23.46
C LEU A 120 8.38 -12.29 -23.43
N ASN A 121 8.77 -13.06 -24.43
CA ASN A 121 10.16 -13.54 -24.57
C ASN A 121 10.72 -13.05 -25.90
N ARG A 122 11.82 -12.31 -25.85
CA ARG A 122 12.54 -11.72 -27.00
C ARG A 122 11.64 -10.87 -27.92
N GLU A 123 10.74 -10.13 -27.32
CA GLU A 123 9.83 -9.22 -28.04
C GLU A 123 10.36 -7.79 -28.00
N ILE A 124 10.26 -7.08 -29.11
CA ILE A 124 10.71 -5.68 -29.20
C ILE A 124 10.01 -4.77 -28.17
N THR A 125 8.81 -5.13 -27.78
CA THR A 125 8.02 -4.44 -26.77
C THR A 125 8.70 -4.41 -25.40
N ILE A 126 9.58 -5.38 -25.10
CA ILE A 126 10.32 -5.47 -23.82
C ILE A 126 11.18 -4.22 -23.62
N ASN A 127 11.80 -3.70 -24.68
CA ASN A 127 12.55 -2.44 -24.61
C ASN A 127 11.70 -1.26 -24.13
N SER A 128 10.42 -1.21 -24.56
CA SER A 128 9.48 -0.18 -24.11
C SER A 128 9.09 -0.37 -22.66
N LEU A 129 9.00 -1.61 -22.16
CA LEU A 129 8.74 -1.92 -20.77
C LEU A 129 9.94 -1.57 -19.87
N HIS A 130 11.17 -1.84 -20.31
CA HIS A 130 12.38 -1.36 -19.64
C HIS A 130 12.40 0.16 -19.56
N LYS A 131 12.17 0.83 -20.70
CA LYS A 131 12.09 2.29 -20.72
C LYS A 131 11.03 2.82 -19.77
N TYR A 132 9.85 2.21 -19.71
CA TYR A 132 8.79 2.58 -18.77
C TYR A 132 9.27 2.47 -17.32
N TYR A 133 9.93 1.36 -16.97
CA TYR A 133 10.50 1.17 -15.63
C TYR A 133 11.54 2.25 -15.31
N ASP A 134 12.50 2.45 -16.21
CA ASP A 134 13.63 3.36 -16.01
C ASP A 134 13.17 4.82 -15.95
N ASP A 135 12.17 5.23 -16.75
CA ASP A 135 11.57 6.55 -16.69
C ASP A 135 10.88 6.81 -15.32
N ILE A 136 10.20 5.79 -14.77
CA ILE A 136 9.60 5.89 -13.42
C ILE A 136 10.68 5.96 -12.37
N ALA A 137 11.67 5.07 -12.40
CA ALA A 137 12.75 5.04 -11.42
C ALA A 137 13.56 6.35 -11.42
N ALA A 138 13.84 6.91 -12.59
CA ALA A 138 14.51 8.21 -12.73
C ALA A 138 13.67 9.32 -12.08
N LYS A 139 12.38 9.42 -12.40
CA LYS A 139 11.49 10.41 -11.79
C LYS A 139 11.37 10.25 -10.28
N ILE A 140 11.39 9.02 -9.76
CA ILE A 140 11.38 8.77 -8.32
C ILE A 140 12.68 9.29 -7.69
N ASN A 141 13.83 9.01 -8.32
CA ASN A 141 15.14 9.45 -7.82
C ASN A 141 15.28 10.97 -7.79
N ASP A 142 14.57 11.69 -8.66
CA ASP A 142 14.52 13.16 -8.67
C ASP A 142 13.69 13.74 -7.50
N THR A 143 12.97 12.89 -6.77
CA THR A 143 12.18 13.30 -5.60
C THR A 143 12.93 13.01 -4.29
N LYS A 144 12.60 13.77 -3.24
CA LYS A 144 13.16 13.54 -1.90
C LYS A 144 12.55 12.30 -1.20
N ASP A 145 11.38 11.87 -1.64
CA ASP A 145 10.52 10.89 -0.94
C ASP A 145 10.39 9.57 -1.71
N GLY A 146 11.32 9.26 -2.59
CA GLY A 146 11.18 8.11 -3.48
C GLY A 146 11.99 6.88 -3.11
N CYS A 147 13.17 7.05 -2.52
CA CYS A 147 14.05 5.94 -2.17
C CYS A 147 13.69 5.39 -0.78
N ILE A 148 13.53 4.07 -0.68
CA ILE A 148 13.35 3.39 0.60
C ILE A 148 14.74 3.14 1.20
N THR A 149 15.06 3.85 2.27
CA THR A 149 16.32 3.73 3.02
C THR A 149 16.09 2.98 4.34
N GLN A 150 17.18 2.68 5.05
CA GLN A 150 17.11 2.08 6.38
C GLN A 150 16.29 2.96 7.35
N ASP A 151 16.52 4.27 7.34
CA ASP A 151 15.80 5.21 8.22
C ASP A 151 14.28 5.18 7.98
N ILE A 152 13.87 5.08 6.71
CA ILE A 152 12.46 4.96 6.35
C ILE A 152 11.88 3.64 6.87
N LEU A 153 12.59 2.52 6.72
CA LEU A 153 12.11 1.23 7.22
C LEU A 153 12.04 1.21 8.76
N ASP A 154 13.01 1.83 9.44
CA ASP A 154 13.01 1.90 10.91
C ASP A 154 11.86 2.79 11.42
N TYR A 155 11.58 3.91 10.74
CA TYR A 155 10.40 4.73 11.01
C TYR A 155 9.10 3.91 10.84
N TYR A 156 8.97 3.16 9.75
CA TYR A 156 7.79 2.33 9.51
C TYR A 156 7.63 1.19 10.52
N LYS A 157 8.73 0.56 10.95
CA LYS A 157 8.72 -0.46 12.01
C LYS A 157 8.21 0.11 13.33
N LEU A 158 8.68 1.31 13.71
CA LEU A 158 8.22 1.99 14.90
C LEU A 158 6.72 2.27 14.83
N ARG A 159 6.26 2.89 13.74
CA ARG A 159 4.84 3.20 13.52
C ARG A 159 3.96 1.94 13.50
N TYR A 160 4.43 0.87 12.87
CA TYR A 160 3.74 -0.41 12.85
C TYR A 160 3.55 -0.99 14.28
N GLN A 161 4.60 -0.95 15.09
CA GLN A 161 4.54 -1.43 16.47
C GLN A 161 3.58 -0.61 17.34
N GLU A 162 3.59 0.71 17.20
CA GLU A 162 2.68 1.61 17.90
C GLU A 162 1.21 1.30 17.55
N HIS A 163 0.91 1.16 16.26
CA HIS A 163 -0.44 0.84 15.81
C HIS A 163 -0.88 -0.57 16.21
N LYS A 164 0.00 -1.56 16.13
CA LYS A 164 -0.31 -2.93 16.54
C LYS A 164 -0.67 -3.02 18.03
N LYS A 165 0.03 -2.28 18.89
CA LYS A 165 -0.29 -2.18 20.32
C LYS A 165 -1.63 -1.49 20.59
N SER A 166 -2.02 -0.53 19.76
CA SER A 166 -3.32 0.17 19.93
C SER A 166 -4.50 -0.64 19.41
N ILE A 167 -4.32 -1.42 18.32
CA ILE A 167 -5.36 -2.31 17.76
C ILE A 167 -5.69 -3.45 18.73
N SER A 168 -4.70 -3.99 19.44
CA SER A 168 -4.93 -5.05 20.45
C SER A 168 -5.77 -4.60 21.66
N LYS A 169 -6.01 -3.30 21.80
CA LYS A 169 -6.83 -2.71 22.88
C LYS A 169 -8.24 -2.32 22.44
N VAL A 170 -8.54 -2.40 21.14
CA VAL A 170 -9.86 -2.02 20.59
C VAL A 170 -10.45 -3.23 19.88
N ASP A 171 -11.39 -3.87 20.54
CA ASP A 171 -12.15 -4.99 19.96
C ASP A 171 -13.07 -4.44 18.85
N GLY A 172 -12.83 -4.83 17.60
CA GLY A 172 -13.80 -4.74 16.51
C GLY A 172 -13.71 -3.59 15.51
N GLY A 173 -12.77 -2.64 15.59
CA GLY A 173 -12.68 -1.53 14.64
C GLY A 173 -11.34 -1.46 13.88
N LYS A 174 -11.39 -1.40 12.54
CA LYS A 174 -10.19 -1.08 11.74
C LYS A 174 -9.85 0.39 11.89
N LYS A 175 -8.73 0.70 12.54
CA LYS A 175 -8.21 2.07 12.62
C LYS A 175 -7.70 2.50 11.23
N ILE A 176 -8.17 3.65 10.75
CA ILE A 176 -7.65 4.24 9.51
C ILE A 176 -6.23 4.73 9.78
N VAL A 177 -5.27 4.26 9.00
CA VAL A 177 -3.88 4.66 9.09
C VAL A 177 -3.53 5.50 7.89
N THR A 178 -3.10 6.74 8.13
CA THR A 178 -2.82 7.73 7.10
C THR A 178 -1.37 7.77 6.65
N THR A 179 -0.44 7.15 7.40
CA THR A 179 0.99 7.18 7.10
C THR A 179 1.29 6.53 5.75
N ILE A 180 1.76 7.34 4.82
CA ILE A 180 2.22 6.92 3.49
C ILE A 180 3.56 7.56 3.18
N TYR A 181 4.39 6.86 2.41
CA TYR A 181 5.66 7.36 1.91
C TYR A 181 5.81 7.00 0.43
N GLY A 182 6.42 7.85 -0.35
CA GLY A 182 6.73 7.61 -1.75
C GLY A 182 6.66 8.86 -2.61
N ALA A 183 7.20 8.74 -3.81
CA ALA A 183 7.13 9.78 -4.83
C ALA A 183 5.69 9.96 -5.32
N ALA A 184 5.24 11.20 -5.46
CA ALA A 184 3.95 11.57 -6.02
C ALA A 184 4.19 12.17 -7.41
N LEU A 185 4.14 11.34 -8.45
CA LEU A 185 4.56 11.71 -9.81
C LEU A 185 3.45 12.37 -10.64
N ASP A 186 2.19 12.20 -10.26
CA ASP A 186 1.05 12.81 -10.94
C ASP A 186 0.13 13.57 -9.99
N THR A 187 -0.85 14.27 -10.57
CA THR A 187 -1.79 15.09 -9.80
C THR A 187 -2.65 14.25 -8.84
N ASN A 188 -3.02 13.04 -9.22
CA ASN A 188 -3.83 12.17 -8.36
C ASN A 188 -3.01 11.67 -7.17
N ALA A 189 -1.76 11.27 -7.39
CA ALA A 189 -0.85 10.85 -6.32
C ALA A 189 -0.54 12.01 -5.35
N LYS A 190 -0.38 13.23 -5.86
CA LYS A 190 -0.22 14.45 -5.04
C LYS A 190 -1.43 14.67 -4.15
N ARG A 191 -2.64 14.60 -4.72
CA ARG A 191 -3.88 14.71 -3.95
C ARG A 191 -4.01 13.64 -2.87
N ILE A 192 -3.70 12.38 -3.18
CA ILE A 192 -3.70 11.29 -2.17
C ILE A 192 -2.76 11.60 -1.01
N LYS A 193 -1.59 12.18 -1.30
CA LYS A 193 -0.61 12.56 -0.29
C LYS A 193 -1.11 13.72 0.56
N GLU A 194 -1.72 14.72 -0.05
CA GLU A 194 -2.30 15.91 0.61
C GLU A 194 -3.48 15.53 1.49
N ASP A 195 -4.47 14.82 0.96
CA ASP A 195 -5.67 14.37 1.70
C ASP A 195 -5.31 13.59 2.97
N ARG A 196 -4.28 12.74 2.90
CA ARG A 196 -3.82 11.96 4.06
C ARG A 196 -3.02 12.78 5.06
N ASN A 197 -2.27 13.77 4.61
CA ASN A 197 -1.56 14.69 5.49
C ASN A 197 -2.54 15.64 6.21
N GLU A 198 -3.58 16.12 5.53
CA GLU A 198 -4.63 16.93 6.13
C GLU A 198 -5.39 16.15 7.20
N ALA A 199 -5.78 14.91 6.92
CA ALA A 199 -6.43 14.05 7.92
C ALA A 199 -5.54 13.79 9.14
N TYR A 200 -4.22 13.68 8.97
CA TYR A 200 -3.26 13.54 10.08
C TYR A 200 -3.18 14.83 10.91
N ASN A 201 -3.08 15.98 10.25
CA ASN A 201 -2.99 17.29 10.91
C ASN A 201 -4.28 17.64 11.65
N GLU A 202 -5.45 17.28 11.12
CA GLU A 202 -6.73 17.43 11.80
C GLU A 202 -6.82 16.58 13.08
N ILE A 203 -6.31 15.35 13.04
CA ILE A 203 -6.26 14.46 14.22
C ILE A 203 -5.30 15.02 15.28
N ASP A 204 -4.16 15.58 14.89
CA ASP A 204 -3.14 16.11 15.81
C ASP A 204 -3.50 17.51 16.36
N SER A 205 -4.11 18.38 15.56
CA SER A 205 -4.53 19.73 15.95
C SER A 205 -5.77 19.73 16.87
N ASN A 206 -6.60 18.71 16.82
CA ASN A 206 -7.80 18.58 17.65
C ASN A 206 -7.52 18.15 19.11
N THR A 207 -6.26 17.96 19.48
CA THR A 207 -5.89 17.60 20.88
C THR A 207 -5.95 18.77 21.85
N SER A 208 -6.14 20.01 21.41
CA SER A 208 -5.97 21.20 22.29
C SER A 208 -7.17 22.12 22.48
N GLU A 209 -8.26 22.04 21.72
CA GLU A 209 -9.40 22.96 21.86
C GLU A 209 -10.77 22.30 21.85
N ARG A 210 -11.68 22.78 22.73
CA ARG A 210 -13.11 22.46 22.68
C ARG A 210 -13.69 23.02 21.39
N ARG A 211 -13.93 22.20 20.40
CA ARG A 211 -14.73 22.56 19.21
C ARG A 211 -16.15 22.04 19.37
N THR A 212 -17.10 22.94 19.28
CA THR A 212 -18.46 22.61 18.83
C THR A 212 -18.38 22.37 17.35
N ASP A 213 -18.40 21.12 16.94
CA ASP A 213 -18.29 20.76 15.53
C ASP A 213 -19.57 21.22 14.80
N PRO A 214 -19.48 22.08 13.77
CA PRO A 214 -20.61 22.52 12.96
C PRO A 214 -21.37 21.35 12.30
N VAL A 215 -20.71 20.21 12.06
CA VAL A 215 -21.34 19.00 11.51
C VAL A 215 -22.38 18.42 12.47
N TYR A 216 -22.13 18.48 13.77
CA TYR A 216 -23.09 18.01 14.79
C TYR A 216 -24.37 18.83 14.84
N SER A 217 -24.26 20.15 14.70
CA SER A 217 -25.45 21.02 14.70
C SER A 217 -26.24 20.93 13.40
N ALA A 218 -25.60 20.61 12.27
CA ALA A 218 -26.27 20.45 10.99
C ALA A 218 -27.08 19.15 10.87
N LEU A 219 -26.80 18.14 11.71
CA LEU A 219 -27.47 16.84 11.69
C LEU A 219 -28.68 16.74 12.60
N GLY A 220 -29.06 17.84 13.33
CA GLY A 220 -30.34 17.95 14.04
C GLY A 220 -30.50 17.07 15.29
N GLY A 221 -29.43 16.55 15.85
CA GLY A 221 -29.46 15.77 17.09
C GLY A 221 -29.30 16.64 18.32
N GLU A 222 -30.00 16.35 19.43
CA GLU A 222 -29.68 16.88 20.76
C GLU A 222 -28.27 16.39 21.13
N THR A 223 -27.31 17.30 21.05
CA THR A 223 -25.91 17.01 21.30
C THR A 223 -25.60 16.97 22.78
N SER A 224 -25.28 15.82 23.31
CA SER A 224 -24.36 15.78 24.43
C SER A 224 -23.00 16.25 23.94
N ILE A 225 -22.53 17.40 24.44
CA ILE A 225 -21.21 17.94 24.11
C ILE A 225 -20.16 16.94 24.61
N VAL A 226 -19.66 16.09 23.70
CA VAL A 226 -18.53 15.22 24.01
C VAL A 226 -17.28 16.08 23.93
N SER A 227 -16.53 16.17 25.02
CA SER A 227 -15.25 16.87 25.04
C SER A 227 -14.23 16.07 24.21
N TYR A 228 -13.85 16.58 23.05
CA TYR A 228 -12.85 15.96 22.15
C TYR A 228 -11.46 15.79 22.79
N LYS A 229 -11.17 16.42 23.92
CA LYS A 229 -9.92 16.20 24.68
C LYS A 229 -9.74 14.75 25.16
N SER A 230 -10.82 13.99 25.28
CA SER A 230 -10.78 12.58 25.67
C SER A 230 -10.77 11.61 24.47
N LEU A 231 -10.95 12.11 23.24
CA LEU A 231 -11.08 11.31 22.03
C LEU A 231 -9.76 11.27 21.24
N LYS A 232 -8.71 10.78 21.88
CA LYS A 232 -7.40 10.66 21.21
C LYS A 232 -7.37 9.68 20.06
N ASN A 233 -8.38 8.86 19.85
CA ASN A 233 -8.44 7.86 18.79
C ASN A 233 -9.90 7.57 18.43
N ILE A 234 -10.56 8.46 17.70
CA ILE A 234 -11.90 8.20 17.17
C ILE A 234 -11.79 7.22 16.02
N LEU A 235 -12.46 6.09 16.16
CA LEU A 235 -12.67 5.18 15.06
C LEU A 235 -13.94 5.58 14.32
N LEU A 236 -13.81 5.98 13.05
CA LEU A 236 -14.96 6.21 12.19
C LEU A 236 -15.22 4.95 11.35
N LYS A 237 -16.39 4.39 11.48
CA LYS A 237 -16.87 3.30 10.65
C LYS A 237 -17.92 3.84 9.69
N PHE A 238 -17.67 3.72 8.40
CA PHE A 238 -18.66 3.98 7.37
C PHE A 238 -19.31 2.67 6.95
N SER A 239 -20.62 2.62 6.99
CA SER A 239 -21.39 1.50 6.47
C SER A 239 -22.40 2.05 5.46
N ALA A 240 -22.27 1.64 4.21
CA ALA A 240 -23.32 1.80 3.23
C ALA A 240 -24.27 0.61 3.37
N SER A 241 -25.53 0.86 3.74
CA SER A 241 -26.56 -0.16 3.61
C SER A 241 -27.51 0.28 2.50
N ALA A 242 -27.76 -0.61 1.56
CA ALA A 242 -28.91 -0.50 0.67
C ALA A 242 -30.15 -0.71 1.51
N SER A 243 -30.56 0.32 2.28
CA SER A 243 -31.86 0.27 2.95
C SER A 243 -32.90 0.69 1.92
N ASN A 244 -34.01 -0.04 1.89
CA ASN A 244 -35.22 0.30 1.14
C ASN A 244 -35.81 1.62 1.67
N ARG A 245 -35.16 2.75 1.37
CA ARG A 245 -35.78 4.05 1.53
C ARG A 245 -36.81 4.23 0.43
N ALA A 246 -37.97 4.77 0.78
CA ALA A 246 -39.04 5.07 -0.15
C ALA A 246 -38.62 6.06 -1.29
N ASP A 247 -37.49 6.74 -1.13
CA ASP A 247 -36.91 7.67 -2.11
C ASP A 247 -35.80 7.04 -2.98
N GLY A 248 -35.50 5.74 -2.81
CA GLY A 248 -34.50 5.02 -3.61
C GLY A 248 -33.04 5.44 -3.39
N LYS A 249 -32.76 6.27 -2.37
CA LYS A 249 -31.40 6.72 -2.07
C LYS A 249 -30.72 5.77 -1.10
N GLU A 250 -29.43 5.49 -1.34
CA GLU A 250 -28.59 4.77 -0.40
C GLU A 250 -28.38 5.60 0.88
N ALA A 251 -28.54 4.98 2.04
CA ALA A 251 -28.22 5.59 3.32
C ALA A 251 -26.78 5.25 3.69
N MET A 252 -25.98 6.28 3.93
CA MET A 252 -24.65 6.13 4.49
C MET A 252 -24.74 6.35 6.00
N TYR A 253 -24.29 5.35 6.78
CA TYR A 253 -24.21 5.45 8.22
C TYR A 253 -22.77 5.70 8.64
N MET A 254 -22.59 6.66 9.52
CA MET A 254 -21.29 6.98 10.12
C MET A 254 -21.36 6.68 11.62
N TYR A 255 -20.46 5.83 12.09
CA TYR A 255 -20.34 5.47 13.49
C TYR A 255 -19.02 6.02 14.04
N ALA A 256 -19.07 6.65 15.20
CA ALA A 256 -17.89 7.10 15.94
C ALA A 256 -17.79 6.32 17.26
N PHE A 257 -16.59 5.88 17.62
CA PHE A 257 -16.33 5.12 18.83
C PHE A 257 -15.24 5.82 19.65
N ASP A 258 -15.36 5.78 20.99
CA ASP A 258 -14.33 6.29 21.89
C ASP A 258 -13.15 5.31 22.06
N ASP A 259 -12.18 5.70 22.89
CA ASP A 259 -10.97 4.91 23.18
C ASP A 259 -11.27 3.54 23.80
N ASN A 260 -12.47 3.35 24.36
CA ASN A 260 -12.93 2.11 24.97
C ASN A 260 -13.79 1.26 24.01
N GLY A 261 -13.92 1.70 22.75
CA GLY A 261 -14.76 1.04 21.77
C GLY A 261 -16.27 1.28 21.97
N LYS A 262 -16.66 2.24 22.82
CA LYS A 262 -18.05 2.60 23.02
C LYS A 262 -18.50 3.54 21.90
N GLU A 263 -19.62 3.22 21.30
CA GLU A 263 -20.24 4.07 20.27
C GLU A 263 -20.65 5.42 20.86
N ILE A 264 -20.18 6.50 20.23
CA ILE A 264 -20.42 7.86 20.71
C ILE A 264 -21.49 8.57 19.86
N TYR A 265 -21.62 8.16 18.59
CA TYR A 265 -22.55 8.80 17.67
C TYR A 265 -22.90 7.94 16.46
N ILE A 266 -24.13 8.06 16.00
CA ILE A 266 -24.63 7.50 14.76
C ILE A 266 -25.30 8.63 13.99
N SER A 267 -24.90 8.83 12.72
CA SER A 267 -25.62 9.65 11.76
C SER A 267 -26.39 8.74 10.81
N ASN A 268 -27.64 9.06 10.60
CA ASN A 268 -28.49 8.49 9.55
C ASN A 268 -28.43 9.35 8.28
#